data_2cf8220a4c2e748487da3facab8a303c
#
_entry.id   2cf8220a4c2e748487da3facab8a303c
#
_cell.length_a   1.000
_cell.length_b   1.000
_cell.length_c   1.000
_cell.angle_alpha   90.00
_cell.angle_beta   90.00
_cell.angle_gamma   90.00
#
_symmetry.space_group_name_H-M   'P 1'
#
loop_
_entity.id
_entity.type
_entity.pdbx_description
1 polymer ?
#
loop_
_entity_poly.entity_id
_entity_poly.type
_entity_poly.pdbx_seq_one_letter_code
_entity_poly.pdbx_strand_id
1 'polypeptide(L)'
;MRTYPFAPISAREYPTIALLDNPYIWGGVRFCVKVSEKPYPVELAKALVDRGIEWIYCPVSEEPGAQWLDALMTALPKMLYAYKMGQKQVVHCDFGNNRSRTFVEALYFCLNGEHFQDEYKGEINHLAYNCTIKHLPPLANTEEVIRRIGCI
;
A
#
# COMPACT_ATOMS: atom_id res chain seq x y z
N MET A 1 -17.34 3.06 1.76
CA MET A 1 -16.01 2.72 1.22
C MET A 1 -15.36 3.97 0.68
N ARG A 2 -14.10 4.21 1.01
CA ARG A 2 -13.39 5.39 0.56
C ARG A 2 -12.76 5.17 -0.81
N THR A 3 -12.93 6.13 -1.73
CA THR A 3 -12.30 6.10 -3.04
C THR A 3 -11.10 7.05 -3.04
N TYR A 4 -9.95 6.55 -3.41
CA TYR A 4 -8.76 7.39 -3.57
C TYR A 4 -8.75 8.04 -4.96
N PRO A 5 -8.20 9.27 -5.08
CA PRO A 5 -8.29 10.02 -6.33
C PRO A 5 -7.31 9.55 -7.42
N PHE A 6 -6.58 8.48 -7.20
CA PHE A 6 -5.68 7.94 -8.21
C PHE A 6 -5.80 6.43 -8.30
N ALA A 7 -6.17 5.96 -9.45
CA ALA A 7 -6.08 4.55 -9.81
C ALA A 7 -4.65 4.30 -10.34
N PRO A 8 -4.12 3.10 -10.25
CA PRO A 8 -4.82 1.86 -9.91
C PRO A 8 -4.46 1.28 -8.52
N ILE A 9 -4.40 2.10 -7.50
CA ILE A 9 -4.08 1.63 -6.14
C ILE A 9 -5.28 1.74 -5.20
N SER A 10 -5.44 0.78 -4.30
CA SER A 10 -6.48 0.81 -3.28
C SER A 10 -6.02 0.20 -1.96
N ALA A 11 -6.59 0.71 -0.85
CA ALA A 11 -6.42 0.15 0.48
C ALA A 11 -7.61 -0.77 0.79
N ARG A 12 -7.33 -1.99 1.26
CA ARG A 12 -8.36 -3.02 1.44
C ARG A 12 -8.18 -3.78 2.74
N GLU A 13 -9.23 -4.53 3.11
CA GLU A 13 -9.20 -5.48 4.20
C GLU A 13 -8.39 -6.73 3.80
N TYR A 14 -8.09 -7.56 4.78
CA TYR A 14 -7.43 -8.84 4.59
C TYR A 14 -8.22 -9.69 3.59
N PRO A 15 -7.59 -10.20 2.53
CA PRO A 15 -8.33 -10.89 1.47
C PRO A 15 -8.80 -12.28 1.92
N THR A 16 -9.90 -12.70 1.32
CA THR A 16 -10.36 -14.08 1.33
C THR A 16 -10.36 -14.58 -0.11
N ILE A 17 -10.41 -15.88 -0.31
CA ILE A 17 -10.48 -16.46 -1.67
C ILE A 17 -11.71 -15.89 -2.40
N ALA A 18 -12.84 -15.76 -1.71
CA ALA A 18 -14.06 -15.19 -2.30
C ALA A 18 -13.85 -13.72 -2.72
N LEU A 19 -13.14 -12.92 -1.93
CA LEU A 19 -12.85 -11.53 -2.26
C LEU A 19 -11.93 -11.41 -3.48
N LEU A 20 -10.99 -12.35 -3.67
CA LEU A 20 -10.11 -12.32 -4.84
C LEU A 20 -10.88 -12.46 -6.16
N ASP A 21 -12.07 -13.03 -6.12
CA ASP A 21 -12.92 -13.18 -7.30
C ASP A 21 -13.81 -11.97 -7.54
N ASN A 22 -13.73 -10.94 -6.70
CA ASN A 22 -14.42 -9.68 -6.92
C ASN A 22 -13.68 -8.87 -7.99
N PRO A 23 -14.24 -8.74 -9.23
CA PRO A 23 -13.53 -8.10 -10.33
C PRO A 23 -13.33 -6.60 -10.13
N TYR A 24 -14.13 -5.95 -9.30
CA TYR A 24 -14.01 -4.51 -9.07
C TYR A 24 -12.80 -4.17 -8.22
N ILE A 25 -12.40 -5.06 -7.32
CA ILE A 25 -11.30 -4.83 -6.39
C ILE A 25 -10.04 -5.55 -6.87
N TRP A 26 -10.17 -6.85 -7.13
CA TRP A 26 -9.03 -7.73 -7.41
C TRP A 26 -8.85 -8.07 -8.88
N GLY A 27 -9.81 -7.70 -9.74
CA GLY A 27 -9.68 -7.93 -11.17
C GLY A 27 -8.49 -7.14 -11.74
N GLY A 28 -7.56 -7.81 -12.41
CA GLY A 28 -6.38 -7.18 -13.01
C GLY A 28 -5.26 -6.85 -12.03
N VAL A 29 -5.40 -7.14 -10.75
CA VAL A 29 -4.34 -6.91 -9.75
C VAL A 29 -3.18 -7.85 -10.04
N ARG A 30 -1.96 -7.27 -10.09
CA ARG A 30 -0.72 -8.02 -10.29
C ARG A 30 0.22 -7.89 -9.11
N PHE A 31 0.02 -6.88 -8.25
CA PHE A 31 0.92 -6.57 -7.16
C PHE A 31 0.12 -6.27 -5.91
N CYS A 32 0.58 -6.80 -4.78
CA CYS A 32 -0.07 -6.64 -3.48
C CYS A 32 0.97 -6.32 -2.42
N VAL A 33 0.65 -5.36 -1.56
CA VAL A 33 1.45 -5.04 -0.38
C VAL A 33 0.71 -5.56 0.85
N LYS A 34 1.29 -6.54 1.51
CA LYS A 34 0.74 -7.14 2.72
C LYS A 34 1.33 -6.44 3.94
N VAL A 35 0.55 -5.56 4.54
CA VAL A 35 0.96 -4.80 5.74
C VAL A 35 0.49 -5.48 7.02
N SER A 36 -0.43 -6.42 6.91
CA SER A 36 -0.91 -7.21 8.03
C SER A 36 0.17 -8.16 8.53
N GLU A 37 0.28 -8.32 9.84
CA GLU A 37 1.15 -9.32 10.46
C GLU A 37 0.57 -10.73 10.35
N LYS A 38 -0.73 -10.84 10.10
CA LYS A 38 -1.42 -12.12 10.02
C LYS A 38 -0.94 -12.92 8.80
N PRO A 39 -0.41 -14.14 8.99
CA PRO A 39 0.10 -14.93 7.86
C PRO A 39 -1.02 -15.33 6.91
N TYR A 40 -0.68 -15.52 5.63
CA TYR A 40 -1.61 -16.09 4.68
C TYR A 40 -1.78 -17.60 4.94
N PRO A 41 -3.03 -18.07 5.05
CA PRO A 41 -3.27 -19.52 4.95
C PRO A 41 -2.73 -20.08 3.64
N VAL A 42 -2.33 -21.34 3.64
CA VAL A 42 -1.74 -21.98 2.46
C VAL A 42 -2.66 -21.86 1.24
N GLU A 43 -3.96 -22.05 1.43
CA GLU A 43 -4.94 -21.96 0.33
C GLU A 43 -5.02 -20.55 -0.24
N LEU A 44 -4.91 -19.52 0.60
CA LEU A 44 -4.94 -18.14 0.15
C LEU A 44 -3.67 -17.79 -0.61
N ALA A 45 -2.51 -18.18 -0.08
CA ALA A 45 -1.23 -17.95 -0.75
C ALA A 45 -1.23 -18.61 -2.14
N LYS A 46 -1.71 -19.85 -2.23
CA LYS A 46 -1.84 -20.57 -3.49
C LYS A 46 -2.80 -19.85 -4.45
N ALA A 47 -3.93 -19.35 -3.94
CA ALA A 47 -4.91 -18.63 -4.76
C ALA A 47 -4.31 -17.36 -5.35
N LEU A 48 -3.49 -16.63 -4.60
CA LEU A 48 -2.78 -15.45 -5.08
C LEU A 48 -1.79 -15.81 -6.19
N VAL A 49 -0.99 -16.84 -5.98
CA VAL A 49 -0.02 -17.32 -6.99
C VAL A 49 -0.74 -17.78 -8.26
N ASP A 50 -1.81 -18.54 -8.13
CA ASP A 50 -2.58 -19.06 -9.28
C ASP A 50 -3.19 -17.92 -10.11
N ARG A 51 -3.47 -16.77 -9.48
CA ARG A 51 -4.00 -15.57 -10.16
C ARG A 51 -2.90 -14.64 -10.68
N GLY A 52 -1.64 -15.03 -10.55
CA GLY A 52 -0.52 -14.22 -11.00
C GLY A 52 -0.29 -12.98 -10.16
N ILE A 53 -0.70 -12.98 -8.91
CA ILE A 53 -0.52 -11.85 -7.99
C ILE A 53 0.76 -12.06 -7.20
N GLU A 54 1.71 -11.15 -7.36
CA GLU A 54 2.91 -11.10 -6.54
C GLU A 54 2.62 -10.23 -5.31
N TRP A 55 3.25 -10.54 -4.19
CA TRP A 55 3.11 -9.70 -3.00
C TRP A 55 4.43 -9.51 -2.29
N ILE A 56 4.53 -8.38 -1.59
CA ILE A 56 5.61 -8.13 -0.65
C ILE A 56 5.03 -8.09 0.76
N TYR A 57 5.82 -8.58 1.72
CA TYR A 57 5.44 -8.62 3.11
C TYR A 57 6.14 -7.48 3.85
N CYS A 58 5.37 -6.49 4.26
CA CYS A 58 5.85 -5.34 5.02
C CYS A 58 5.02 -5.19 6.29
N PRO A 59 5.17 -6.12 7.26
CA PRO A 59 4.30 -6.15 8.43
C PRO A 59 4.50 -4.95 9.33
N VAL A 60 3.38 -4.39 9.79
CA VAL A 60 3.36 -3.39 10.85
C VAL A 60 2.31 -3.78 11.88
N SER A 61 2.59 -3.50 13.15
CA SER A 61 1.62 -3.72 14.21
C SER A 61 0.47 -2.71 14.11
N GLU A 62 -0.63 -2.97 14.81
CA GLU A 62 -1.75 -2.03 14.87
C GLU A 62 -1.38 -0.73 15.56
N GLU A 63 -0.39 -0.77 16.45
CA GLU A 63 0.10 0.40 17.17
C GLU A 63 1.16 1.13 16.33
N PRO A 64 0.88 2.35 15.85
CA PRO A 64 1.85 3.12 15.10
C PRO A 64 3.11 3.40 15.90
N GLY A 65 4.25 3.30 15.22
CA GLY A 65 5.56 3.55 15.81
C GLY A 65 6.62 3.65 14.72
N ALA A 66 7.88 3.72 15.12
CA ALA A 66 9.00 3.88 14.19
C ALA A 66 9.08 2.76 13.14
N GLN A 67 8.66 1.55 13.49
CA GLN A 67 8.65 0.42 12.56
C GLN A 67 7.73 0.64 11.35
N TRP A 68 6.72 1.49 11.49
CA TRP A 68 5.85 1.82 10.35
C TRP A 68 6.61 2.58 9.27
N LEU A 69 7.49 3.49 9.66
CA LEU A 69 8.29 4.25 8.70
C LEU A 69 9.27 3.32 7.96
N ASP A 70 9.91 2.42 8.68
CA ASP A 70 10.85 1.48 8.08
C ASP A 70 10.17 0.57 7.07
N ALA A 71 9.00 0.02 7.44
CA ALA A 71 8.22 -0.82 6.53
C ALA A 71 7.74 -0.04 5.31
N LEU A 72 7.32 1.20 5.52
CA LEU A 72 6.86 2.09 4.45
C LEU A 72 8.00 2.41 3.48
N MET A 73 9.19 2.72 3.99
CA MET A 73 10.36 2.99 3.15
C MET A 73 10.80 1.77 2.35
N THR A 74 10.51 0.57 2.83
CA THR A 74 10.74 -0.67 2.09
C THR A 74 9.70 -0.87 0.99
N ALA A 75 8.44 -0.57 1.27
CA ALA A 75 7.33 -0.79 0.34
C ALA A 75 7.22 0.28 -0.76
N LEU A 76 7.44 1.55 -0.40
CA LEU A 76 7.23 2.68 -1.31
C LEU A 76 7.95 2.56 -2.65
N PRO A 77 9.21 2.17 -2.69
CA PRO A 77 9.89 2.00 -3.97
C PRO A 77 9.16 1.07 -4.93
N LYS A 78 8.73 -0.09 -4.43
CA LYS A 78 8.02 -1.07 -5.26
C LYS A 78 6.63 -0.59 -5.64
N MET A 79 5.95 0.12 -4.73
CA MET A 79 4.64 0.72 -4.99
C MET A 79 4.74 1.78 -6.08
N LEU A 80 5.77 2.63 -6.02
CA LEU A 80 6.03 3.66 -7.03
C LEU A 80 6.32 3.04 -8.39
N TYR A 81 7.14 2.01 -8.43
CA TYR A 81 7.43 1.29 -9.66
C TYR A 81 6.17 0.69 -10.28
N ALA A 82 5.38 -0.02 -9.48
CA ALA A 82 4.12 -0.59 -9.94
C ALA A 82 3.16 0.49 -10.46
N TYR A 83 3.08 1.61 -9.77
CA TYR A 83 2.26 2.74 -10.21
C TYR A 83 2.72 3.28 -11.56
N LYS A 84 4.03 3.49 -11.73
CA LYS A 84 4.57 4.00 -12.98
C LYS A 84 4.32 3.05 -14.15
N MET A 85 4.38 1.75 -13.90
CA MET A 85 4.11 0.74 -14.91
C MET A 85 2.62 0.55 -15.21
N GLY A 86 1.75 1.31 -14.57
CA GLY A 86 0.31 1.18 -14.74
C GLY A 86 -0.29 -0.08 -14.14
N GLN A 87 0.44 -0.76 -13.27
CA GLN A 87 -0.04 -1.99 -12.64
C GLN A 87 -1.04 -1.67 -11.54
N LYS A 88 -2.17 -2.36 -11.58
CA LYS A 88 -3.15 -2.28 -10.50
C LYS A 88 -2.61 -2.99 -9.27
N GLN A 89 -2.65 -2.30 -8.12
CA GLN A 89 -2.11 -2.81 -6.87
C GLN A 89 -3.10 -2.66 -5.73
N VAL A 90 -3.02 -3.58 -4.78
CA VAL A 90 -3.80 -3.55 -3.55
C VAL A 90 -2.84 -3.52 -2.37
N VAL A 91 -3.10 -2.62 -1.43
CA VAL A 91 -2.42 -2.59 -0.13
C VAL A 91 -3.43 -3.02 0.90
N HIS A 92 -3.17 -4.09 1.63
CA HIS A 92 -4.13 -4.57 2.62
C HIS A 92 -3.52 -4.71 4.01
N CYS A 93 -4.35 -4.48 5.01
CA CYS A 93 -4.13 -4.85 6.39
C CYS A 93 -5.26 -5.78 6.83
N ASP A 94 -5.68 -5.72 8.10
CA ASP A 94 -6.78 -6.59 8.53
C ASP A 94 -8.15 -6.03 8.13
N PHE A 95 -8.38 -4.72 8.35
CA PHE A 95 -9.68 -4.10 8.12
C PHE A 95 -9.70 -3.06 7.01
N GLY A 96 -8.55 -2.65 6.50
CA GLY A 96 -8.48 -1.63 5.46
C GLY A 96 -8.69 -0.20 5.97
N ASN A 97 -8.61 0.04 7.27
CA ASN A 97 -8.99 1.32 7.87
C ASN A 97 -7.83 2.24 8.25
N ASN A 98 -6.67 1.70 8.61
CA ASN A 98 -5.58 2.53 9.10
C ASN A 98 -4.23 2.20 8.45
N ARG A 99 -3.73 0.99 8.66
CA ARG A 99 -2.39 0.61 8.17
C ARG A 99 -2.29 0.70 6.66
N SER A 100 -3.21 0.07 5.94
CA SER A 100 -3.21 0.09 4.48
C SER A 100 -3.45 1.49 3.92
N ARG A 101 -4.35 2.26 4.52
CA ARG A 101 -4.61 3.64 4.10
C ARG A 101 -3.40 4.54 4.27
N THR A 102 -2.66 4.36 5.36
CA THR A 102 -1.44 5.12 5.60
C THR A 102 -0.42 4.89 4.49
N PHE A 103 -0.25 3.65 4.06
CA PHE A 103 0.66 3.32 2.95
C PHE A 103 0.21 3.92 1.62
N VAL A 104 -1.09 3.84 1.32
CA VAL A 104 -1.64 4.43 0.08
C VAL A 104 -1.49 5.94 0.09
N GLU A 105 -1.76 6.59 1.22
CA GLU A 105 -1.62 8.04 1.33
C GLU A 105 -0.16 8.48 1.26
N ALA A 106 0.76 7.68 1.80
CA ALA A 106 2.18 7.93 1.68
C ALA A 106 2.63 7.90 0.21
N LEU A 107 2.12 6.94 -0.57
CA LEU A 107 2.38 6.91 -2.00
C LEU A 107 1.85 8.15 -2.70
N TYR A 108 0.63 8.56 -2.38
CA TYR A 108 0.05 9.78 -2.93
C TYR A 108 0.91 11.00 -2.61
N PHE A 109 1.36 11.12 -1.37
CA PHE A 109 2.25 12.21 -0.95
C PHE A 109 3.55 12.21 -1.77
N CYS A 110 4.15 11.04 -1.97
CA CYS A 110 5.37 10.93 -2.76
C CYS A 110 5.18 11.36 -4.22
N LEU A 111 4.00 11.06 -4.79
CA LEU A 111 3.70 11.40 -6.18
C LEU A 111 3.36 12.87 -6.39
N ASN A 112 2.70 13.49 -5.43
CA ASN A 112 2.10 14.82 -5.59
C ASN A 112 2.71 15.90 -4.70
N GLY A 113 3.51 15.54 -3.72
CA GLY A 113 4.10 16.48 -2.76
C GLY A 113 3.10 17.07 -1.77
N GLU A 114 1.87 16.58 -1.76
CA GLU A 114 0.80 17.05 -0.88
C GLU A 114 -0.07 15.87 -0.44
N HIS A 115 -0.83 16.10 0.63
CA HIS A 115 -1.76 15.10 1.15
C HIS A 115 -3.09 15.13 0.40
N PHE A 116 -3.89 14.08 0.59
CA PHE A 116 -5.30 14.13 0.25
C PHE A 116 -5.95 15.33 0.92
N GLN A 117 -7.12 15.72 0.41
CA GLN A 117 -7.90 16.81 0.98
C GLN A 117 -8.12 16.63 2.48
N ASP A 118 -8.34 17.73 3.19
CA ASP A 118 -8.45 17.74 4.65
C ASP A 118 -9.45 16.75 5.23
N GLU A 119 -10.55 16.50 4.51
CA GLU A 119 -11.53 15.49 4.89
C GLU A 119 -10.94 14.07 5.02
N TYR A 120 -9.85 13.80 4.32
CA TYR A 120 -9.16 12.50 4.39
C TYR A 120 -8.18 12.44 5.55
N LYS A 121 -7.58 13.55 5.93
CA LYS A 121 -6.64 13.60 7.05
C LYS A 121 -7.28 13.17 8.36
N GLY A 122 -8.55 13.51 8.59
CA GLY A 122 -9.26 13.13 9.79
C GLY A 122 -9.51 11.63 9.95
N GLU A 123 -9.31 10.84 8.90
CA GLU A 123 -9.51 9.40 8.95
C GLU A 123 -8.23 8.61 9.18
N ILE A 124 -7.08 9.26 9.03
CA ILE A 124 -5.81 8.63 9.38
C ILE A 124 -5.54 8.90 10.84
N ASN A 125 -5.15 7.85 11.53
CA ASN A 125 -4.72 7.99 12.92
C ASN A 125 -3.58 9.02 12.98
N HIS A 126 -3.74 10.05 13.82
CA HIS A 126 -2.73 11.10 13.97
C HIS A 126 -1.35 10.56 14.33
N LEU A 127 -1.32 9.51 15.14
CA LEU A 127 -0.06 8.89 15.52
C LEU A 127 0.60 8.21 14.32
N ALA A 128 -0.17 7.53 13.48
CA ALA A 128 0.34 6.95 12.25
C ALA A 128 0.91 8.01 11.32
N TYR A 129 0.20 9.11 11.14
CA TYR A 129 0.68 10.24 10.35
C TYR A 129 1.99 10.79 10.89
N ASN A 130 2.07 11.04 12.19
CA ASN A 130 3.26 11.61 12.84
C ASN A 130 4.46 10.67 12.80
N CYS A 131 4.22 9.35 12.80
CA CYS A 131 5.29 8.36 12.73
C CYS A 131 5.77 8.07 11.30
N THR A 132 4.99 8.45 10.28
CA THR A 132 5.25 8.05 8.89
C THR A 132 5.30 9.24 7.94
N ILE A 133 4.16 9.67 7.44
CA ILE A 133 4.04 10.61 6.33
C ILE A 133 4.76 11.92 6.61
N LYS A 134 4.68 12.40 7.84
CA LYS A 134 5.35 13.63 8.28
C LYS A 134 6.87 13.57 8.07
N HIS A 135 7.45 12.39 8.13
CA HIS A 135 8.90 12.19 8.00
C HIS A 135 9.34 11.78 6.59
N LEU A 136 8.40 11.59 5.68
CA LEU A 136 8.77 11.27 4.32
C LEU A 136 9.42 12.50 3.68
N PRO A 137 10.61 12.33 3.08
CA PRO A 137 11.17 13.42 2.28
C PRO A 137 10.23 13.66 1.10
N PRO A 138 10.04 14.93 0.70
CA PRO A 138 9.40 15.17 -0.58
C PRO A 138 10.27 14.46 -1.62
N LEU A 139 9.71 13.44 -2.25
CA LEU A 139 10.39 12.81 -3.38
C LEU A 139 10.25 13.79 -4.55
N ALA A 140 11.16 14.74 -4.59
CA ALA A 140 11.25 15.70 -5.68
C ALA A 140 11.54 14.99 -7.01
N ASN A 141 11.83 13.68 -6.98
CA ASN A 141 12.19 12.95 -8.16
C ASN A 141 11.81 11.46 -8.05
N THR A 142 10.55 11.18 -8.35
CA THR A 142 10.04 9.81 -8.45
C THR A 142 10.87 8.97 -9.42
N GLU A 143 11.39 9.57 -10.48
CA GLU A 143 12.24 8.93 -11.47
C GLU A 143 13.54 8.40 -10.84
N GLU A 144 14.14 9.18 -9.94
CA GLU A 144 15.37 8.75 -9.27
C GLU A 144 15.11 7.55 -8.36
N VAL A 145 14.00 7.57 -7.63
CA VAL A 145 13.63 6.45 -6.76
C VAL A 145 13.44 5.18 -7.58
N ILE A 146 12.71 5.28 -8.69
CA ILE A 146 12.45 4.14 -9.59
C ILE A 146 13.75 3.63 -10.18
N ARG A 147 14.65 4.52 -10.60
CA ARG A 147 15.95 4.14 -11.14
C ARG A 147 16.79 3.37 -10.11
N ARG A 148 16.79 3.81 -8.85
CA ARG A 148 17.52 3.12 -7.77
C ARG A 148 16.98 1.71 -7.53
N ILE A 149 15.68 1.53 -7.66
CA ILE A 149 15.04 0.22 -7.50
C ILE A 149 15.42 -0.70 -8.66
N GLY A 150 15.47 -0.18 -9.87
CA GLY A 150 15.85 -0.93 -11.06
C GLY A 150 17.30 -1.40 -11.04
N CYS A 151 18.10 -0.88 -10.11
CA CYS A 151 19.50 -1.28 -9.92
C CYS A 151 19.69 -2.36 -8.85
N ILE A 152 18.61 -2.81 -8.24
CA ILE A 152 18.67 -3.85 -7.19
C ILE A 152 18.43 -5.22 -7.86
#